data_00b2ff41352fcb287b20aa9d6270ddcd
#
_entry.id   00b2ff41352fcb287b20aa9d6270ddcd
#
_cell.length_a   1.000
_cell.length_b   1.000
_cell.length_c   1.000
_cell.angle_alpha   90.00
_cell.angle_beta   90.00
_cell.angle_gamma   90.00
#
_symmetry.space_group_name_H-M   'P 1'
#
loop_
_entity.id
_entity.type
_entity.pdbx_description
1 polymer ?
#
loop_
_entity_poly.entity_id
_entity_poly.type
_entity_poly.pdbx_seq_one_letter_code
_entity_poly.pdbx_strand_id
1 'polypeptide(L)'
;MITSFCVFELILGVLCGFNTNLPKKVEALKGSCVFIPCTFDIDQQYEKDLTDRAKRKWFKVGKPPIIVFDSSSPNTGLLKGEIFGTATQKNCTTRFDDVDQSHDGSYYFRLEANGKLKHSYTGPTYSQVQIAVLASPHKPTLSIFPDQEVIEGSSVSLRCSTKIFCPSRPPSLTWSSSLIESVTGQQYQSQTDIISDLNFTVSHRHHGVTFTCTATHQLQKQITTQESRLLRVQYAPKNTSVSVNPAGLVLEGRSVTLSCSSDANPAVNYTWYRDTERPLNQIQTGPNLTINNTDPTHSGQYYCTAENKHGTQNSSVLLDVQYAPKNTSLSAFPSGLVMEGNPVTLSCSSDANPAVNYTWYRDTERPLNPVQTGPNLIIYNTDPTHSGRYYCTAENKHGTQNSSVLLDVQPTHFCLRPADN
;
A
#
# COMPACT_ATOMS: atom_id res chain seq x y z
N MET A 1 45.06 34.49 50.73
CA MET A 1 45.13 33.85 49.41
C MET A 1 43.72 33.72 48.80
N ILE A 2 42.97 34.86 48.66
CA ILE A 2 41.60 34.87 48.10
C ILE A 2 41.45 35.96 47.00
N THR A 3 42.53 36.67 46.67
CA THR A 3 42.47 37.74 45.67
C THR A 3 42.86 37.35 44.26
N SER A 4 43.01 36.02 43.99
CA SER A 4 43.54 35.58 42.68
C SER A 4 42.46 35.04 41.72
N PHE A 5 41.19 34.86 42.17
CA PHE A 5 40.19 34.29 41.29
C PHE A 5 39.47 35.33 40.40
N CYS A 6 39.31 36.58 40.89
CA CYS A 6 38.65 37.63 40.08
C CYS A 6 39.55 38.20 38.95
N VAL A 7 40.84 38.08 39.04
CA VAL A 7 41.77 38.65 38.04
C VAL A 7 41.90 37.76 36.80
N PHE A 8 41.64 36.44 36.93
CA PHE A 8 41.70 35.53 35.77
C PHE A 8 40.38 35.49 34.97
N GLU A 9 39.24 35.88 35.58
CA GLU A 9 37.95 35.97 34.88
C GLU A 9 37.82 37.24 34.03
N LEU A 10 38.63 38.28 34.24
CA LEU A 10 38.67 39.49 33.42
C LEU A 10 39.12 39.25 31.97
N ILE A 11 39.79 38.09 31.68
CA ILE A 11 40.19 37.74 30.34
C ILE A 11 39.07 36.97 29.56
N LEU A 12 38.05 36.45 30.27
CA LEU A 12 36.90 35.73 29.69
C LEU A 12 35.58 36.54 29.72
N GLY A 13 35.61 37.80 30.15
CA GLY A 13 34.46 38.70 30.10
C GLY A 13 33.31 38.36 31.10
N VAL A 14 33.57 37.62 32.18
CA VAL A 14 32.62 37.39 33.26
C VAL A 14 32.67 38.61 34.19
N LEU A 15 31.71 39.50 34.04
CA LEU A 15 31.49 40.63 34.96
C LEU A 15 31.04 40.07 36.32
N CYS A 16 31.92 40.21 37.36
CA CYS A 16 31.52 40.03 38.74
C CYS A 16 30.49 41.14 39.12
N GLY A 17 29.26 40.77 39.23
CA GLY A 17 28.20 41.73 39.52
C GLY A 17 26.80 41.12 39.39
N PHE A 18 25.77 41.94 39.43
CA PHE A 18 24.40 41.46 39.22
C PHE A 18 24.18 41.03 37.79
N ASN A 19 23.74 39.80 37.58
CA ASN A 19 23.41 39.24 36.27
C ASN A 19 22.26 38.24 36.39
N THR A 20 21.52 37.99 35.28
CA THR A 20 20.55 36.93 35.16
C THR A 20 20.72 36.19 33.84
N ASN A 21 20.64 34.88 33.90
CA ASN A 21 20.58 34.00 32.70
C ASN A 21 19.15 33.52 32.54
N LEU A 22 18.47 34.04 31.52
CA LEU A 22 17.09 33.76 31.17
C LEU A 22 16.96 33.52 29.69
N PRO A 23 16.07 32.58 29.24
CA PRO A 23 15.70 32.47 27.84
C PRO A 23 14.98 33.75 27.39
N LYS A 24 15.26 34.24 26.19
CA LYS A 24 14.58 35.44 25.65
C LYS A 24 13.08 35.24 25.49
N LYS A 25 12.64 34.01 25.17
CA LYS A 25 11.23 33.64 24.96
C LYS A 25 10.97 32.22 25.46
N VAL A 26 9.85 32.02 26.11
CA VAL A 26 9.26 30.71 26.41
C VAL A 26 7.83 30.67 25.88
N GLU A 27 7.43 29.54 25.39
CA GLU A 27 6.05 29.32 24.92
C GLU A 27 5.31 28.48 25.93
N ALA A 28 4.05 28.87 26.18
CA ALA A 28 3.13 28.17 27.04
C ALA A 28 1.84 27.84 26.26
N LEU A 29 1.20 26.74 26.58
CA LEU A 29 -0.14 26.44 26.07
C LEU A 29 -1.18 26.93 27.10
N LYS A 30 -2.22 27.59 26.65
CA LYS A 30 -3.34 28.04 27.53
C LYS A 30 -3.87 26.86 28.36
N GLY A 31 -3.96 27.04 29.68
CA GLY A 31 -4.37 26.03 30.65
C GLY A 31 -3.28 25.02 31.01
N SER A 32 -2.04 25.21 30.51
CA SER A 32 -0.87 24.40 30.83
C SER A 32 0.03 25.13 31.86
N CYS A 33 1.17 24.55 32.16
CA CYS A 33 2.22 25.25 32.88
C CYS A 33 3.29 25.80 31.91
N VAL A 34 4.06 26.75 32.39
CA VAL A 34 5.27 27.28 31.77
C VAL A 34 6.45 27.11 32.70
N PHE A 35 7.56 26.61 32.17
CA PHE A 35 8.81 26.42 32.90
C PHE A 35 9.85 27.43 32.40
N ILE A 36 10.37 28.26 33.33
CA ILE A 36 11.35 29.31 33.05
C ILE A 36 12.67 28.90 33.70
N PRO A 37 13.64 28.34 32.99
CA PRO A 37 14.99 28.14 33.53
C PRO A 37 15.63 29.48 33.83
N CYS A 38 16.18 29.64 35.05
CA CYS A 38 16.66 30.89 35.52
C CYS A 38 17.81 30.71 36.53
N THR A 39 18.92 31.40 36.30
CA THR A 39 19.97 31.59 37.29
C THR A 39 20.29 33.06 37.42
N PHE A 40 20.79 33.48 38.59
CA PHE A 40 21.17 34.87 38.84
C PHE A 40 22.52 34.94 39.55
N ASP A 41 23.21 36.06 39.39
CA ASP A 41 24.42 36.42 40.15
C ASP A 41 24.19 37.72 40.89
N ILE A 42 24.93 37.91 41.97
CA ILE A 42 24.95 39.10 42.80
C ILE A 42 26.40 39.64 42.95
N ASP A 43 26.49 40.91 43.27
CA ASP A 43 27.76 41.51 43.61
C ASP A 43 28.37 40.84 44.85
N GLN A 44 29.65 40.55 44.85
CA GLN A 44 30.40 39.84 45.89
C GLN A 44 30.24 40.48 47.30
N GLN A 45 30.09 41.79 47.38
CA GLN A 45 29.87 42.52 48.64
C GLN A 45 28.57 42.09 49.38
N TYR A 46 27.57 41.53 48.64
CA TYR A 46 26.29 41.12 49.19
C TYR A 46 26.19 39.62 49.42
N GLU A 47 27.21 38.81 49.18
CA GLU A 47 27.17 37.37 49.39
C GLU A 47 26.75 36.97 50.83
N LYS A 48 27.16 37.76 51.83
CA LYS A 48 26.81 37.50 53.22
C LYS A 48 25.32 37.78 53.52
N ASP A 49 24.70 38.62 52.73
CA ASP A 49 23.28 38.97 52.88
C ASP A 49 22.34 37.97 52.19
N LEU A 50 22.89 37.12 51.31
CA LEU A 50 22.12 36.09 50.58
C LEU A 50 21.92 34.88 51.47
N THR A 51 20.68 34.59 51.80
CA THR A 51 20.25 33.42 52.57
C THR A 51 19.08 32.74 51.83
N ASP A 52 18.78 31.50 52.18
CA ASP A 52 17.63 30.77 51.57
C ASP A 52 16.26 31.37 51.93
N ARG A 53 16.25 32.32 52.90
CA ARG A 53 15.05 33.10 53.23
C ARG A 53 14.85 34.31 52.28
N ALA A 54 15.76 34.56 51.38
CA ALA A 54 15.64 35.62 50.39
C ALA A 54 14.37 35.47 49.54
N LYS A 55 13.63 36.53 49.34
CA LYS A 55 12.42 36.55 48.53
C LYS A 55 12.80 36.63 47.05
N ARG A 56 12.36 35.67 46.29
CA ARG A 56 12.54 35.60 44.84
C ARG A 56 11.21 35.92 44.18
N LYS A 57 11.17 37.03 43.42
CA LYS A 57 9.94 37.60 42.89
C LYS A 57 9.97 37.73 41.39
N TRP A 58 8.85 37.57 40.77
CA TRP A 58 8.66 37.84 39.36
C TRP A 58 7.69 39.01 39.16
N PHE A 59 8.03 39.87 38.22
CA PHE A 59 7.25 41.01 37.83
C PHE A 59 6.93 40.97 36.36
N LYS A 60 5.67 41.29 36.00
CA LYS A 60 5.29 41.59 34.62
C LYS A 60 5.68 43.03 34.31
N VAL A 61 6.32 43.21 33.15
CA VAL A 61 6.71 44.56 32.68
C VAL A 61 5.45 45.38 32.38
N GLY A 62 5.39 46.58 32.93
CA GLY A 62 4.26 47.49 32.78
C GLY A 62 4.51 48.82 33.49
N LYS A 63 3.57 49.77 33.40
CA LYS A 63 3.59 51.04 34.08
C LYS A 63 2.29 51.23 34.88
N PRO A 64 2.25 50.92 36.20
CA PRO A 64 3.34 50.38 37.03
C PRO A 64 3.60 48.90 36.79
N PRO A 65 4.81 48.37 37.15
CA PRO A 65 5.08 46.93 37.08
C PRO A 65 4.24 46.16 38.11
N ILE A 66 3.79 44.99 37.76
CA ILE A 66 2.89 44.14 38.56
C ILE A 66 3.64 42.96 39.11
N ILE A 67 3.57 42.73 40.45
CA ILE A 67 4.09 41.49 41.05
C ILE A 67 3.19 40.34 40.63
N VAL A 68 3.75 39.35 39.95
CA VAL A 68 3.00 38.19 39.49
C VAL A 68 3.27 36.95 40.35
N PHE A 69 4.43 36.89 41.01
CA PHE A 69 4.79 35.80 41.90
C PHE A 69 5.77 36.27 43.00
N ASP A 70 5.60 35.76 44.21
CA ASP A 70 6.49 35.96 45.36
C ASP A 70 6.74 34.63 46.07
N SER A 71 8.00 34.20 46.16
CA SER A 71 8.38 32.93 46.81
C SER A 71 8.00 32.81 48.28
N SER A 72 7.79 33.95 48.97
CA SER A 72 7.32 33.99 50.37
C SER A 72 5.79 33.79 50.50
N SER A 73 5.05 33.91 49.41
CA SER A 73 3.59 33.80 49.34
C SER A 73 3.15 33.26 47.97
N PRO A 74 3.53 32.04 47.60
CA PRO A 74 3.44 31.56 46.22
C PRO A 74 2.02 31.46 45.64
N ASN A 75 1.00 31.52 46.50
CA ASN A 75 -0.41 31.39 46.10
C ASN A 75 -1.18 32.72 46.06
N THR A 76 -0.53 33.87 46.36
CA THR A 76 -1.18 35.18 46.44
C THR A 76 -0.97 36.08 45.23
N GLY A 77 -0.08 35.69 44.30
CA GLY A 77 0.19 36.40 43.05
C GLY A 77 -0.82 36.14 41.95
N LEU A 78 -0.70 36.87 40.84
CA LEU A 78 -1.47 36.63 39.60
C LEU A 78 -1.14 35.28 38.97
N LEU A 79 0.10 34.79 39.12
CA LEU A 79 0.55 33.50 38.69
C LEU A 79 0.78 32.62 39.91
N LYS A 80 0.21 31.43 39.90
CA LYS A 80 0.49 30.36 40.86
C LYS A 80 1.64 29.51 40.33
N GLY A 81 2.46 28.97 41.20
CA GLY A 81 3.56 28.17 40.75
C GLY A 81 4.55 27.82 41.86
N GLU A 82 5.70 27.33 41.42
CA GLU A 82 6.77 26.87 42.30
C GLU A 82 8.12 27.40 41.77
N ILE A 83 8.98 27.85 42.66
CA ILE A 83 10.36 28.23 42.36
C ILE A 83 11.29 27.14 42.88
N PHE A 84 12.13 26.63 41.99
CA PHE A 84 13.01 25.50 42.28
C PHE A 84 14.35 25.93 42.87
N GLY A 85 14.98 25.02 43.60
CA GLY A 85 16.26 25.25 44.23
C GLY A 85 16.22 26.29 45.33
N THR A 86 17.38 26.76 45.81
CA THR A 86 17.49 27.74 46.89
C THR A 86 18.09 29.06 46.36
N ALA A 87 17.92 30.11 47.13
CA ALA A 87 18.51 31.41 46.79
C ALA A 87 20.04 31.38 46.89
N THR A 88 20.60 30.64 47.85
CA THR A 88 22.05 30.47 48.01
C THR A 88 22.67 29.68 46.84
N GLN A 89 21.90 28.82 46.15
CA GLN A 89 22.30 28.20 44.90
C GLN A 89 22.17 29.13 43.71
N LYS A 90 21.79 30.38 43.90
CA LYS A 90 21.56 31.36 42.83
C LYS A 90 20.57 30.88 41.76
N ASN A 91 19.59 30.09 42.19
CA ASN A 91 18.58 29.50 41.32
C ASN A 91 17.25 30.29 41.43
N CYS A 92 16.73 30.67 40.26
CA CYS A 92 15.42 31.34 40.11
C CYS A 92 14.51 30.61 39.14
N THR A 93 14.85 29.35 38.78
CA THR A 93 14.02 28.54 37.90
C THR A 93 12.61 28.41 38.46
N THR A 94 11.62 28.76 37.70
CA THR A 94 10.24 28.84 38.13
C THR A 94 9.29 28.14 37.18
N ARG A 95 8.33 27.38 37.72
CA ARG A 95 7.16 26.88 37.01
C ARG A 95 5.97 27.74 37.39
N PHE A 96 5.25 28.28 36.39
CA PHE A 96 3.93 28.88 36.61
C PHE A 96 2.88 27.90 36.07
N ASP A 97 1.80 27.73 36.83
CA ASP A 97 0.70 26.84 36.54
C ASP A 97 -0.49 27.57 35.94
N ASP A 98 -1.32 26.88 35.18
CA ASP A 98 -2.59 27.33 34.62
C ASP A 98 -2.52 28.71 33.91
N VAL A 99 -1.49 28.86 33.04
CA VAL A 99 -1.31 30.09 32.28
C VAL A 99 -2.44 30.30 31.28
N ASP A 100 -2.90 31.55 31.18
CA ASP A 100 -3.90 31.95 30.19
C ASP A 100 -3.41 33.15 29.34
N GLN A 101 -4.23 33.60 28.39
CA GLN A 101 -3.88 34.65 27.45
C GLN A 101 -3.54 36.00 28.14
N SER A 102 -4.06 36.28 29.34
CA SER A 102 -3.73 37.49 30.09
C SER A 102 -2.31 37.48 30.62
N HIS A 103 -1.71 36.30 30.72
CA HIS A 103 -0.32 36.13 31.15
C HIS A 103 0.69 36.27 30.00
N ASP A 104 0.27 36.51 28.75
CA ASP A 104 1.19 36.86 27.66
C ASP A 104 1.91 38.19 28.00
N GLY A 105 3.24 38.23 27.76
CA GLY A 105 4.03 39.44 28.00
C GLY A 105 5.44 39.19 28.48
N SER A 106 6.14 40.27 28.82
CA SER A 106 7.53 40.26 29.28
C SER A 106 7.63 40.31 30.80
N TYR A 107 8.58 39.53 31.33
CA TYR A 107 8.79 39.35 32.75
C TYR A 107 10.24 39.53 33.13
N TYR A 108 10.47 40.03 34.37
CA TYR A 108 11.80 40.12 34.94
C TYR A 108 11.84 39.59 36.36
N PHE A 109 13.03 39.18 36.79
CA PHE A 109 13.28 38.67 38.14
C PHE A 109 13.71 39.77 39.08
N ARG A 110 13.36 39.64 40.36
CA ARG A 110 13.79 40.52 41.47
C ARG A 110 14.12 39.70 42.69
N LEU A 111 15.28 39.99 43.30
CA LEU A 111 15.76 39.41 44.55
C LEU A 111 15.60 40.43 45.70
N GLU A 112 15.10 39.99 46.82
CA GLU A 112 15.06 40.77 48.08
C GLU A 112 15.55 39.88 49.22
N ALA A 113 16.73 40.17 49.74
CA ALA A 113 17.37 39.46 50.84
C ALA A 113 17.57 40.36 52.07
N ASN A 114 18.34 39.89 53.04
CA ASN A 114 18.65 40.66 54.25
C ASN A 114 19.49 41.90 53.92
N GLY A 115 19.54 42.83 54.87
CA GLY A 115 20.37 44.04 54.75
C GLY A 115 19.96 44.94 53.56
N LYS A 116 20.93 45.30 52.76
CA LYS A 116 20.74 46.18 51.60
C LYS A 116 20.56 45.40 50.29
N LEU A 117 20.61 44.09 50.29
CA LEU A 117 20.47 43.28 49.06
C LEU A 117 19.04 43.27 48.57
N LYS A 118 18.70 44.25 47.74
CA LYS A 118 17.46 44.34 46.99
C LYS A 118 17.78 44.76 45.56
N HIS A 119 17.61 43.84 44.60
CA HIS A 119 17.96 44.12 43.22
C HIS A 119 16.86 43.67 42.24
N SER A 120 16.52 44.53 41.30
CA SER A 120 15.64 44.19 40.16
C SER A 120 16.49 43.98 38.90
N TYR A 121 16.45 42.82 38.33
CA TYR A 121 17.15 42.54 37.08
C TYR A 121 16.30 43.03 35.90
N THR A 122 16.33 44.37 35.71
CA THR A 122 15.56 45.08 34.68
C THR A 122 16.41 46.18 34.04
N GLY A 123 16.09 46.55 32.81
CA GLY A 123 16.83 47.54 32.04
C GLY A 123 17.55 46.95 30.85
N PRO A 124 18.30 47.73 30.09
CA PRO A 124 18.88 47.28 28.81
C PRO A 124 20.00 46.23 28.95
N THR A 125 20.58 46.10 30.15
CA THR A 125 21.70 45.18 30.44
C THR A 125 21.23 43.81 30.95
N TYR A 126 19.98 43.68 31.37
CA TYR A 126 19.46 42.45 31.95
C TYR A 126 18.49 41.73 31.00
N SER A 127 18.56 40.42 31.00
CA SER A 127 17.66 39.59 30.24
C SER A 127 16.25 39.63 30.82
N GLN A 128 15.25 39.81 29.98
CA GLN A 128 13.83 39.61 30.30
C GLN A 128 13.35 38.41 29.54
N VAL A 129 12.40 37.65 30.09
CA VAL A 129 11.77 36.53 29.42
C VAL A 129 10.40 36.95 28.90
N GLN A 130 10.15 36.70 27.62
CA GLN A 130 8.80 36.83 27.06
C GLN A 130 8.07 35.48 27.20
N ILE A 131 6.97 35.46 27.92
CA ILE A 131 6.03 34.35 27.92
C ILE A 131 5.06 34.61 26.75
N ALA A 132 5.02 33.69 25.79
CA ALA A 132 4.07 33.67 24.67
C ALA A 132 3.03 32.57 24.91
N VAL A 133 1.78 32.97 25.14
CA VAL A 133 0.70 32.02 25.44
C VAL A 133 -0.03 31.65 24.13
N LEU A 134 0.04 30.39 23.77
CA LEU A 134 -0.65 29.82 22.60
C LEU A 134 -2.07 29.40 22.98
N ALA A 135 -3.06 29.81 22.18
CA ALA A 135 -4.45 29.41 22.36
C ALA A 135 -4.70 27.93 22.07
N SER A 136 -3.93 27.37 21.17
CA SER A 136 -3.97 25.95 20.75
C SER A 136 -2.56 25.42 20.46
N PRO A 137 -2.30 24.12 20.67
CA PRO A 137 -1.02 23.53 20.35
C PRO A 137 -0.81 23.47 18.84
N HIS A 138 0.45 23.48 18.41
CA HIS A 138 0.81 23.19 17.03
C HIS A 138 0.49 21.75 16.70
N LYS A 139 0.27 21.47 15.41
CA LYS A 139 0.21 20.10 14.92
C LYS A 139 1.53 19.37 15.18
N PRO A 140 1.52 18.07 15.44
CA PRO A 140 2.77 17.30 15.51
C PRO A 140 3.51 17.34 14.18
N THR A 141 4.82 17.19 14.23
CA THR A 141 5.65 17.05 13.05
C THR A 141 5.72 15.56 12.70
N LEU A 142 5.42 15.20 11.46
CA LEU A 142 5.45 13.81 10.97
C LEU A 142 6.43 13.70 9.79
N SER A 143 7.48 12.92 9.94
CA SER A 143 8.49 12.65 8.92
C SER A 143 8.60 11.15 8.61
N ILE A 144 9.05 10.85 7.39
CA ILE A 144 9.31 9.49 6.92
C ILE A 144 10.82 9.38 6.66
N PHE A 145 11.42 8.29 7.09
CA PHE A 145 12.82 7.99 6.82
C PHE A 145 12.97 6.55 6.27
N PRO A 146 13.69 6.35 5.17
CA PRO A 146 14.36 7.35 4.34
C PRO A 146 13.35 8.26 3.60
N ASP A 147 13.74 9.52 3.37
CA ASP A 147 12.97 10.50 2.59
C ASP A 147 13.19 10.31 1.07
N GLN A 148 13.13 9.07 0.63
CA GLN A 148 13.29 8.62 -0.75
C GLN A 148 12.13 7.70 -1.15
N GLU A 149 12.15 7.23 -2.40
CA GLU A 149 11.21 6.22 -2.87
C GLU A 149 11.29 4.96 -2.00
N VAL A 150 10.18 4.60 -1.38
CA VAL A 150 10.08 3.43 -0.51
C VAL A 150 9.80 2.20 -1.36
N ILE A 151 10.70 1.22 -1.29
CA ILE A 151 10.61 -0.04 -2.06
C ILE A 151 10.12 -1.17 -1.13
N GLU A 152 9.28 -2.05 -1.63
CA GLU A 152 8.84 -3.26 -0.90
C GLU A 152 10.04 -4.04 -0.34
N GLY A 153 9.95 -4.48 0.92
CA GLY A 153 11.01 -5.18 1.63
C GLY A 153 12.01 -4.27 2.34
N SER A 154 12.00 -2.94 2.10
CA SER A 154 12.84 -2.01 2.84
C SER A 154 12.28 -1.71 4.23
N SER A 155 13.15 -1.26 5.14
CA SER A 155 12.76 -0.76 6.45
C SER A 155 12.43 0.72 6.39
N VAL A 156 11.30 1.11 6.97
CA VAL A 156 10.84 2.50 7.07
C VAL A 156 10.65 2.87 8.53
N SER A 157 11.04 4.10 8.89
CA SER A 157 10.75 4.74 10.16
C SER A 157 9.85 5.94 9.94
N LEU A 158 8.68 5.95 10.57
CA LEU A 158 7.83 7.13 10.69
C LEU A 158 8.12 7.76 12.04
N ARG A 159 8.55 9.03 12.04
CA ARG A 159 8.85 9.78 13.26
C ARG A 159 7.84 10.87 13.44
N CYS A 160 7.14 10.82 14.58
CA CYS A 160 6.24 11.87 15.03
C CYS A 160 6.81 12.58 16.24
N SER A 161 6.74 13.91 16.29
CA SER A 161 7.17 14.69 17.44
C SER A 161 6.24 15.83 17.75
N THR A 162 6.11 16.16 19.04
CA THR A 162 5.36 17.32 19.52
C THR A 162 6.05 17.97 20.71
N LYS A 163 5.89 19.27 20.83
CA LYS A 163 6.55 20.08 21.86
C LYS A 163 5.98 19.84 23.25
N ILE A 164 6.86 19.77 24.25
CA ILE A 164 6.52 19.74 25.66
C ILE A 164 6.41 21.18 26.16
N PHE A 165 5.19 21.64 26.46
CA PHE A 165 4.97 22.95 27.10
C PHE A 165 5.10 22.88 28.62
N CYS A 166 4.72 21.74 29.20
CA CYS A 166 4.77 21.50 30.63
C CYS A 166 5.48 20.20 30.95
N PRO A 167 6.71 20.21 31.49
CA PRO A 167 7.47 18.99 31.75
C PRO A 167 6.79 18.03 32.74
N SER A 168 6.00 18.54 33.68
CA SER A 168 5.25 17.72 34.65
C SER A 168 3.97 17.11 34.07
N ARG A 169 3.51 17.57 32.91
CA ARG A 169 2.32 17.09 32.20
C ARG A 169 2.65 16.97 30.70
N PRO A 170 3.56 16.06 30.29
CA PRO A 170 3.93 15.93 28.90
C PRO A 170 2.75 15.43 28.06
N PRO A 171 2.68 15.78 26.76
CA PRO A 171 1.70 15.23 25.86
C PRO A 171 1.98 13.75 25.60
N SER A 172 1.00 13.02 25.08
CA SER A 172 1.15 11.66 24.56
C SER A 172 0.96 11.63 23.04
N LEU A 173 1.65 10.70 22.36
CA LEU A 173 1.52 10.47 20.94
C LEU A 173 0.89 9.10 20.71
N THR A 174 -0.07 9.04 19.79
CA THR A 174 -0.70 7.78 19.36
C THR A 174 -0.72 7.70 17.85
N TRP A 175 -0.63 6.47 17.34
CA TRP A 175 -0.65 6.18 15.91
C TRP A 175 -1.98 5.53 15.53
N SER A 176 -2.44 5.85 14.32
CA SER A 176 -3.49 5.13 13.63
C SER A 176 -3.14 5.00 12.15
N SER A 177 -3.66 3.97 11.51
CA SER A 177 -3.51 3.77 10.06
C SER A 177 -4.84 3.40 9.44
N SER A 178 -4.96 3.57 8.12
CA SER A 178 -6.10 3.08 7.35
C SER A 178 -6.13 1.55 7.20
N LEU A 179 -5.06 0.86 7.61
CA LEU A 179 -5.07 -0.59 7.82
C LEU A 179 -5.76 -0.90 9.15
N ILE A 180 -6.47 -2.02 9.21
CA ILE A 180 -7.25 -2.45 10.40
C ILE A 180 -6.33 -2.86 11.57
N GLU A 181 -5.05 -3.05 11.34
CA GLU A 181 -4.07 -3.48 12.34
C GLU A 181 -3.73 -2.34 13.32
N SER A 182 -3.65 -2.66 14.61
CA SER A 182 -3.20 -1.72 15.64
C SER A 182 -1.73 -1.39 15.45
N VAL A 183 -1.42 -0.10 15.38
CA VAL A 183 -0.05 0.39 15.16
C VAL A 183 0.45 1.01 16.46
N THR A 184 1.54 0.49 17.02
CA THR A 184 2.17 1.03 18.24
C THR A 184 3.58 1.49 17.95
N GLY A 185 3.87 2.75 18.27
CA GLY A 185 5.21 3.33 18.16
C GLY A 185 5.97 3.29 19.48
N GLN A 186 7.29 3.30 19.41
CA GLN A 186 8.15 3.51 20.58
C GLN A 186 8.20 5.00 20.91
N GLN A 187 7.76 5.37 22.11
CA GLN A 187 7.74 6.76 22.57
C GLN A 187 8.88 7.03 23.56
N TYR A 188 9.53 8.17 23.38
CA TYR A 188 10.56 8.67 24.31
C TYR A 188 10.52 10.20 24.38
N GLN A 189 11.13 10.74 25.44
CA GLN A 189 11.20 12.15 25.69
C GLN A 189 12.59 12.68 25.41
N SER A 190 12.68 13.77 24.64
CA SER A 190 13.84 14.63 24.53
C SER A 190 13.75 15.79 25.54
N GLN A 191 14.67 16.72 25.50
CA GLN A 191 14.63 17.90 26.39
C GLN A 191 13.40 18.79 26.13
N THR A 192 12.96 18.88 24.90
CA THR A 192 11.90 19.82 24.47
C THR A 192 10.67 19.15 23.86
N ASP A 193 10.78 17.89 23.47
CA ASP A 193 9.77 17.21 22.66
C ASP A 193 9.49 15.79 23.16
N ILE A 194 8.25 15.35 22.98
CA ILE A 194 7.89 13.94 22.96
C ILE A 194 8.03 13.46 21.52
N ILE A 195 8.69 12.32 21.34
CA ILE A 195 8.96 11.70 20.04
C ILE A 195 8.41 10.28 20.07
N SER A 196 7.81 9.86 18.98
CA SER A 196 7.38 8.46 18.78
C SER A 196 7.84 7.97 17.42
N ASP A 197 8.59 6.87 17.40
CA ASP A 197 9.08 6.23 16.19
C ASP A 197 8.28 4.95 15.94
N LEU A 198 7.80 4.81 14.71
CA LEU A 198 7.14 3.63 14.20
C LEU A 198 8.02 3.00 13.13
N ASN A 199 8.60 1.84 13.43
CA ASN A 199 9.53 1.14 12.54
C ASN A 199 8.90 -0.16 12.05
N PHE A 200 8.90 -0.38 10.73
CA PHE A 200 8.40 -1.61 10.13
C PHE A 200 9.03 -1.88 8.76
N THR A 201 8.95 -3.15 8.34
CA THR A 201 9.31 -3.55 6.99
C THR A 201 8.11 -3.36 6.06
N VAL A 202 8.34 -2.68 4.95
CA VAL A 202 7.29 -2.29 4.02
C VAL A 202 6.92 -3.44 3.09
N SER A 203 5.62 -3.62 2.86
CA SER A 203 5.07 -4.50 1.83
C SER A 203 4.18 -3.72 0.86
N HIS A 204 3.82 -4.32 -0.27
CA HIS A 204 2.88 -3.73 -1.23
C HIS A 204 1.55 -3.28 -0.60
N ARG A 205 1.08 -3.99 0.48
CA ARG A 205 -0.15 -3.65 1.21
C ARG A 205 -0.10 -2.27 1.88
N HIS A 206 1.09 -1.73 2.12
CA HIS A 206 1.27 -0.40 2.69
C HIS A 206 1.18 0.72 1.64
N HIS A 207 1.10 0.37 0.33
CA HIS A 207 0.89 1.37 -0.72
C HIS A 207 -0.48 2.03 -0.59
N GLY A 208 -0.52 3.36 -0.59
CA GLY A 208 -1.77 4.10 -0.42
C GLY A 208 -2.32 4.13 1.01
N VAL A 209 -1.58 3.60 1.99
CA VAL A 209 -1.97 3.65 3.40
C VAL A 209 -1.63 5.00 4.00
N THR A 210 -2.60 5.60 4.68
CA THR A 210 -2.41 6.83 5.44
C THR A 210 -2.10 6.51 6.89
N PHE A 211 -0.95 6.97 7.38
CA PHE A 211 -0.56 6.92 8.78
C PHE A 211 -0.83 8.28 9.42
N THR A 212 -1.50 8.28 10.57
CA THR A 212 -1.85 9.47 11.32
C THR A 212 -1.23 9.41 12.70
N CYS A 213 -0.51 10.46 13.06
CA CYS A 213 -0.03 10.68 14.41
C CYS A 213 -0.92 11.71 15.11
N THR A 214 -1.41 11.37 16.30
CA THR A 214 -2.25 12.22 17.14
C THR A 214 -1.49 12.59 18.42
N ALA A 215 -1.30 13.88 18.65
CA ALA A 215 -0.75 14.43 19.88
C ALA A 215 -1.90 14.82 20.82
N THR A 216 -1.88 14.29 22.05
CA THR A 216 -2.88 14.58 23.09
C THR A 216 -2.22 15.35 24.22
N HIS A 217 -2.64 16.60 24.42
CA HIS A 217 -2.13 17.48 25.46
C HIS A 217 -2.99 17.36 26.73
N GLN A 218 -2.32 17.12 27.87
CA GLN A 218 -2.94 16.93 29.19
C GLN A 218 -3.28 18.28 29.83
N LEU A 219 -4.45 18.80 29.52
CA LEU A 219 -5.00 20.05 30.06
C LEU A 219 -6.26 19.74 30.86
N GLN A 220 -6.89 20.78 31.50
CA GLN A 220 -8.20 20.62 32.14
C GLN A 220 -9.24 20.06 31.17
N LYS A 221 -9.22 20.51 29.92
CA LYS A 221 -9.92 19.87 28.79
C LYS A 221 -8.87 19.36 27.83
N GLN A 222 -8.87 18.06 27.58
CA GLN A 222 -7.96 17.42 26.63
C GLN A 222 -8.06 18.06 25.24
N ILE A 223 -6.92 18.42 24.66
CA ILE A 223 -6.83 18.96 23.30
C ILE A 223 -5.97 18.00 22.47
N THR A 224 -6.47 17.63 21.31
CA THR A 224 -5.76 16.79 20.35
C THR A 224 -5.45 17.56 19.08
N THR A 225 -4.28 17.30 18.53
CA THR A 225 -3.87 17.74 17.18
C THR A 225 -3.30 16.55 16.43
N GLN A 226 -3.43 16.56 15.11
CA GLN A 226 -2.98 15.41 14.31
C GLN A 226 -2.31 15.85 13.01
N GLU A 227 -1.43 15.01 12.51
CA GLU A 227 -0.80 15.10 11.20
C GLU A 227 -0.81 13.73 10.53
N SER A 228 -0.99 13.70 9.21
CA SER A 228 -1.14 12.47 8.44
C SER A 228 -0.19 12.44 7.25
N ARG A 229 0.28 11.24 6.91
CA ARG A 229 1.12 11.00 5.73
C ARG A 229 0.64 9.76 4.98
N LEU A 230 0.52 9.91 3.67
CA LEU A 230 0.25 8.81 2.75
C LEU A 230 1.57 8.13 2.39
N LEU A 231 1.65 6.82 2.60
CA LEU A 231 2.83 6.03 2.22
C LEU A 231 2.68 5.54 0.77
N ARG A 232 3.69 5.82 -0.04
CA ARG A 232 3.79 5.34 -1.42
C ARG A 232 4.90 4.31 -1.52
N VAL A 233 4.52 3.05 -1.77
CA VAL A 233 5.44 1.93 -1.88
C VAL A 233 5.61 1.56 -3.34
N GLN A 234 6.84 1.35 -3.77
CA GLN A 234 7.14 0.76 -5.08
C GLN A 234 7.33 -0.75 -4.94
N TYR A 235 6.75 -1.50 -5.87
CA TYR A 235 6.80 -2.97 -5.84
C TYR A 235 6.64 -3.58 -7.23
N ALA A 236 7.17 -4.79 -7.37
CA ALA A 236 7.03 -5.61 -8.57
C ALA A 236 5.57 -6.02 -8.79
N PRO A 237 5.19 -6.39 -10.02
CA PRO A 237 3.85 -6.90 -10.33
C PRO A 237 3.41 -8.03 -9.39
N LYS A 238 2.17 -7.94 -8.90
CA LYS A 238 1.49 -8.93 -8.04
C LYS A 238 0.13 -9.29 -8.64
N ASN A 239 -0.34 -10.51 -8.33
CA ASN A 239 -1.67 -10.99 -8.70
C ASN A 239 -1.98 -10.83 -10.20
N THR A 240 -0.96 -11.02 -11.06
CA THR A 240 -1.15 -10.95 -12.51
C THR A 240 -2.15 -12.03 -12.94
N SER A 241 -3.18 -11.63 -13.67
CA SER A 241 -4.25 -12.51 -14.12
C SER A 241 -4.69 -12.17 -15.53
N VAL A 242 -5.18 -13.19 -16.24
CA VAL A 242 -5.78 -13.05 -17.57
C VAL A 242 -7.26 -13.40 -17.50
N SER A 243 -8.10 -12.55 -18.05
CA SER A 243 -9.52 -12.78 -18.24
C SER A 243 -9.86 -12.86 -19.73
N VAL A 244 -10.91 -13.63 -20.06
CA VAL A 244 -11.41 -13.84 -21.42
C VAL A 244 -12.78 -13.17 -21.54
N ASN A 245 -12.97 -12.35 -22.58
CA ASN A 245 -14.24 -11.69 -22.85
C ASN A 245 -14.66 -11.90 -24.33
N PRO A 246 -15.86 -12.46 -24.59
CA PRO A 246 -16.88 -12.89 -23.62
C PRO A 246 -16.40 -14.07 -22.78
N ALA A 247 -16.87 -14.13 -21.52
CA ALA A 247 -16.60 -15.25 -20.63
C ALA A 247 -17.36 -16.50 -21.13
N GLY A 248 -16.67 -17.64 -21.14
CA GLY A 248 -17.26 -18.91 -21.53
C GLY A 248 -16.78 -19.44 -22.87
N LEU A 249 -17.68 -20.03 -23.67
CA LEU A 249 -17.32 -20.69 -24.94
C LEU A 249 -16.93 -19.68 -26.02
N VAL A 250 -15.77 -19.90 -26.64
CA VAL A 250 -15.33 -19.15 -27.81
C VAL A 250 -15.70 -19.93 -29.05
N LEU A 251 -16.62 -19.40 -29.85
CA LEU A 251 -17.07 -20.00 -31.10
C LEU A 251 -16.28 -19.47 -32.29
N GLU A 252 -16.01 -20.31 -33.26
CA GLU A 252 -15.46 -19.91 -34.55
C GLU A 252 -16.27 -18.75 -35.18
N GLY A 253 -15.56 -17.79 -35.81
CA GLY A 253 -16.16 -16.63 -36.45
C GLY A 253 -16.51 -15.50 -35.48
N ARG A 254 -16.32 -15.67 -34.17
CA ARG A 254 -16.56 -14.62 -33.16
C ARG A 254 -15.27 -13.89 -32.81
N SER A 255 -15.42 -12.72 -32.18
CA SER A 255 -14.28 -12.00 -31.63
C SER A 255 -14.12 -12.31 -30.14
N VAL A 256 -12.88 -12.44 -29.67
CA VAL A 256 -12.51 -12.64 -28.27
C VAL A 256 -11.44 -11.65 -27.89
N THR A 257 -11.53 -11.12 -26.66
CA THR A 257 -10.50 -10.26 -26.07
C THR A 257 -9.95 -10.93 -24.81
N LEU A 258 -8.62 -11.10 -24.78
CA LEU A 258 -7.88 -11.51 -23.58
C LEU A 258 -7.40 -10.25 -22.89
N SER A 259 -7.75 -10.06 -21.61
CA SER A 259 -7.35 -8.89 -20.83
C SER A 259 -6.44 -9.31 -19.70
N CYS A 260 -5.26 -8.67 -19.61
CA CYS A 260 -4.27 -8.89 -18.57
C CYS A 260 -4.32 -7.76 -17.55
N SER A 261 -4.28 -8.10 -16.27
CA SER A 261 -4.24 -7.14 -15.17
C SER A 261 -3.22 -7.54 -14.13
N SER A 262 -2.64 -6.55 -13.46
CA SER A 262 -1.67 -6.76 -12.40
C SER A 262 -1.68 -5.57 -11.44
N ASP A 263 -1.43 -5.84 -10.17
CA ASP A 263 -1.22 -4.82 -9.14
C ASP A 263 0.27 -4.51 -9.03
N ALA A 264 0.66 -3.26 -9.27
CA ALA A 264 2.06 -2.83 -9.28
C ALA A 264 2.22 -1.32 -9.12
N ASN A 265 3.34 -0.91 -8.56
CA ASN A 265 3.77 0.49 -8.56
C ASN A 265 5.29 0.59 -8.80
N PRO A 266 5.74 1.26 -9.87
CA PRO A 266 4.96 1.91 -10.92
C PRO A 266 4.10 0.95 -11.76
N ALA A 267 3.20 1.53 -12.55
CA ALA A 267 2.37 0.78 -13.49
C ALA A 267 3.23 -0.09 -14.40
N VAL A 268 2.67 -1.23 -14.83
CA VAL A 268 3.36 -2.23 -15.64
C VAL A 268 3.18 -1.99 -17.14
N ASN A 269 4.14 -2.49 -17.91
CA ASN A 269 3.98 -2.78 -19.33
C ASN A 269 3.55 -4.24 -19.48
N TYR A 270 2.59 -4.49 -20.38
CA TYR A 270 2.12 -5.84 -20.68
C TYR A 270 2.65 -6.28 -22.03
N THR A 271 3.04 -7.58 -22.11
CA THR A 271 3.48 -8.22 -23.35
C THR A 271 2.82 -9.58 -23.47
N TRP A 272 2.25 -9.87 -24.65
CA TRP A 272 1.57 -11.12 -24.96
C TRP A 272 2.44 -12.04 -25.79
N TYR A 273 2.38 -13.34 -25.46
CA TYR A 273 3.07 -14.43 -26.15
C TYR A 273 2.10 -15.58 -26.39
N ARG A 274 2.41 -16.40 -27.36
CA ARG A 274 1.71 -17.63 -27.66
C ARG A 274 2.68 -18.77 -27.74
N ASP A 275 2.30 -19.95 -27.20
CA ASP A 275 3.09 -21.18 -27.23
C ASP A 275 2.84 -21.91 -28.54
N THR A 276 3.41 -21.43 -29.65
CA THR A 276 3.39 -22.12 -30.94
C THR A 276 4.73 -22.69 -31.29
N GLU A 277 5.82 -22.10 -30.78
CA GLU A 277 7.22 -22.51 -31.02
C GLU A 277 8.12 -22.02 -29.89
N ARG A 278 9.28 -22.64 -29.68
CA ARG A 278 10.28 -22.12 -28.72
C ARG A 278 11.47 -21.56 -29.48
N PRO A 279 11.86 -20.30 -29.20
CA PRO A 279 11.40 -19.38 -28.13
C PRO A 279 9.98 -18.83 -28.40
N LEU A 280 9.27 -18.49 -27.30
CA LEU A 280 7.92 -17.93 -27.37
C LEU A 280 7.91 -16.65 -28.24
N ASN A 281 7.04 -16.62 -29.23
CA ASN A 281 6.91 -15.48 -30.12
C ASN A 281 6.05 -14.38 -29.44
N GLN A 282 6.60 -13.17 -29.36
CA GLN A 282 5.84 -11.98 -28.95
C GLN A 282 4.79 -11.65 -30.00
N ILE A 283 3.53 -11.50 -29.54
CA ILE A 283 2.40 -11.20 -30.43
C ILE A 283 2.08 -9.72 -30.41
N GLN A 284 1.95 -9.15 -29.20
CA GLN A 284 1.43 -7.80 -28.98
C GLN A 284 1.90 -7.23 -27.64
N THR A 285 1.88 -5.90 -27.52
CA THR A 285 2.04 -5.16 -26.26
C THR A 285 0.73 -4.49 -25.86
N GLY A 286 0.57 -4.25 -24.55
CA GLY A 286 -0.62 -3.63 -23.98
C GLY A 286 -1.50 -4.61 -23.21
N PRO A 287 -2.46 -4.07 -22.43
CA PRO A 287 -3.26 -4.89 -21.49
C PRO A 287 -4.25 -5.83 -22.19
N ASN A 288 -4.67 -5.54 -23.42
CA ASN A 288 -5.69 -6.30 -24.14
C ASN A 288 -5.15 -6.88 -25.45
N LEU A 289 -5.38 -8.16 -25.67
CA LEU A 289 -5.17 -8.85 -26.93
C LEU A 289 -6.53 -9.22 -27.51
N THR A 290 -6.89 -8.63 -28.66
CA THR A 290 -8.16 -8.90 -29.34
C THR A 290 -7.91 -9.75 -30.60
N ILE A 291 -8.60 -10.88 -30.67
CA ILE A 291 -8.60 -11.79 -31.83
C ILE A 291 -9.97 -11.68 -32.49
N ASN A 292 -9.99 -11.09 -33.68
CA ASN A 292 -11.21 -10.98 -34.48
C ASN A 292 -11.37 -12.21 -35.38
N ASN A 293 -12.62 -12.64 -35.59
CA ASN A 293 -12.93 -13.75 -36.47
C ASN A 293 -12.11 -15.01 -36.11
N THR A 294 -12.33 -15.53 -34.90
CA THR A 294 -11.60 -16.69 -34.39
C THR A 294 -11.80 -17.92 -35.30
N ASP A 295 -10.74 -18.70 -35.47
CA ASP A 295 -10.74 -19.97 -36.15
C ASP A 295 -10.00 -21.04 -35.33
N PRO A 296 -10.04 -22.32 -35.67
CA PRO A 296 -9.39 -23.40 -34.93
C PRO A 296 -7.91 -23.17 -34.66
N THR A 297 -7.20 -22.46 -35.56
CA THR A 297 -5.77 -22.21 -35.40
C THR A 297 -5.47 -21.22 -34.28
N HIS A 298 -6.45 -20.47 -33.78
CA HIS A 298 -6.32 -19.58 -32.64
C HIS A 298 -6.41 -20.31 -31.30
N SER A 299 -6.82 -21.58 -31.27
CA SER A 299 -6.77 -22.37 -30.03
C SER A 299 -5.33 -22.56 -29.57
N GLY A 300 -5.10 -22.50 -28.26
CA GLY A 300 -3.77 -22.68 -27.69
C GLY A 300 -3.55 -21.87 -26.41
N GLN A 301 -2.35 -21.98 -25.86
CA GLN A 301 -1.97 -21.29 -24.61
C GLN A 301 -1.45 -19.90 -24.94
N TYR A 302 -2.03 -18.91 -24.29
CA TYR A 302 -1.62 -17.52 -24.35
C TYR A 302 -1.03 -17.10 -23.00
N TYR A 303 0.08 -16.37 -23.03
CA TYR A 303 0.79 -15.87 -21.85
C TYR A 303 0.80 -14.36 -21.87
N CYS A 304 0.53 -13.76 -20.72
CA CYS A 304 0.72 -12.34 -20.48
C CYS A 304 1.87 -12.16 -19.48
N THR A 305 2.84 -11.33 -19.80
CA THR A 305 3.89 -10.86 -18.91
C THR A 305 3.61 -9.42 -18.52
N ALA A 306 3.51 -9.16 -17.22
CA ALA A 306 3.46 -7.82 -16.63
C ALA A 306 4.85 -7.47 -16.10
N GLU A 307 5.40 -6.32 -16.47
CA GLU A 307 6.75 -5.90 -16.13
C GLU A 307 6.80 -4.43 -15.70
N ASN A 308 7.54 -4.15 -14.62
CA ASN A 308 7.99 -2.81 -14.26
C ASN A 308 9.48 -2.85 -13.85
N LYS A 309 10.05 -1.70 -13.44
CA LYS A 309 11.46 -1.61 -13.04
C LYS A 309 11.86 -2.49 -11.84
N HIS A 310 10.88 -3.05 -11.10
CA HIS A 310 11.12 -3.87 -9.91
C HIS A 310 10.99 -5.37 -10.17
N GLY A 311 10.46 -5.78 -11.32
CA GLY A 311 10.36 -7.19 -11.66
C GLY A 311 9.27 -7.50 -12.68
N THR A 312 9.05 -8.80 -12.86
CA THR A 312 8.10 -9.36 -13.81
C THR A 312 7.22 -10.42 -13.16
N GLN A 313 5.99 -10.54 -13.62
CA GLN A 313 5.10 -11.63 -13.26
C GLN A 313 4.27 -12.06 -14.48
N ASN A 314 4.05 -13.37 -14.61
CA ASN A 314 3.34 -13.96 -15.74
C ASN A 314 2.00 -14.54 -15.32
N SER A 315 1.07 -14.57 -16.27
CA SER A 315 -0.16 -15.33 -16.17
C SER A 315 -0.49 -15.93 -17.54
N SER A 316 -1.30 -16.98 -17.56
CA SER A 316 -1.65 -17.64 -18.82
C SER A 316 -3.10 -18.08 -18.86
N VAL A 317 -3.60 -18.29 -20.07
CA VAL A 317 -4.95 -18.81 -20.32
C VAL A 317 -4.93 -19.72 -21.53
N LEU A 318 -5.68 -20.82 -21.46
CA LEU A 318 -5.95 -21.68 -22.60
C LEU A 318 -7.17 -21.16 -23.35
N LEU A 319 -6.99 -20.80 -24.62
CA LEU A 319 -8.08 -20.45 -25.51
C LEU A 319 -8.51 -21.71 -26.27
N ASP A 320 -9.78 -22.10 -26.19
CA ASP A 320 -10.39 -23.23 -26.88
C ASP A 320 -11.47 -22.73 -27.82
N VAL A 321 -11.17 -22.72 -29.12
CA VAL A 321 -12.13 -22.32 -30.16
C VAL A 321 -12.96 -23.51 -30.57
N GLN A 322 -14.27 -23.43 -30.38
CA GLN A 322 -15.21 -24.51 -30.69
C GLN A 322 -15.94 -24.23 -31.99
N TYR A 323 -16.23 -25.32 -32.74
CA TYR A 323 -16.84 -25.23 -34.06
C TYR A 323 -17.64 -26.48 -34.42
N ALA A 324 -18.59 -26.32 -35.34
CA ALA A 324 -19.40 -27.37 -35.92
C ALA A 324 -18.53 -28.31 -36.79
N PRO A 325 -18.96 -29.56 -37.03
CA PRO A 325 -18.29 -30.48 -37.95
C PRO A 325 -18.07 -29.85 -39.32
N LYS A 326 -16.86 -30.04 -39.87
CA LYS A 326 -16.48 -29.63 -41.22
C LYS A 326 -15.55 -30.65 -41.84
N ASN A 327 -15.41 -30.60 -43.20
CA ASN A 327 -14.60 -31.51 -43.97
C ASN A 327 -14.96 -32.97 -43.70
N THR A 328 -16.25 -33.27 -43.43
CA THR A 328 -16.71 -34.65 -43.20
C THR A 328 -16.49 -35.46 -44.47
N SER A 329 -15.69 -36.52 -44.37
CA SER A 329 -15.36 -37.39 -45.46
C SER A 329 -15.65 -38.87 -45.11
N LEU A 330 -15.97 -39.63 -46.13
CA LEU A 330 -16.26 -41.05 -46.02
C LEU A 330 -15.40 -41.82 -46.97
N SER A 331 -14.77 -42.90 -46.50
CA SER A 331 -13.96 -43.83 -47.29
C SER A 331 -14.42 -45.27 -47.11
N ALA A 332 -14.25 -46.07 -48.12
CA ALA A 332 -14.51 -47.54 -48.10
C ALA A 332 -13.20 -48.28 -48.19
N PHE A 333 -13.06 -49.34 -47.40
CA PHE A 333 -11.96 -50.26 -47.51
C PHE A 333 -12.48 -51.71 -47.61
N PRO A 334 -12.08 -52.52 -48.66
CA PRO A 334 -11.24 -52.09 -49.75
C PRO A 334 -11.87 -51.01 -50.61
N SER A 335 -11.01 -50.13 -51.24
CA SER A 335 -11.47 -49.11 -52.18
C SER A 335 -11.74 -49.76 -53.55
N GLY A 336 -12.91 -49.51 -54.08
CA GLY A 336 -13.31 -50.05 -55.41
C GLY A 336 -14.37 -51.14 -55.30
N LEU A 337 -14.29 -52.09 -56.25
CA LEU A 337 -15.25 -53.15 -56.38
C LEU A 337 -15.21 -54.13 -55.19
N VAL A 338 -16.32 -54.38 -54.55
CA VAL A 338 -16.46 -55.33 -53.46
C VAL A 338 -17.12 -56.58 -54.00
N MET A 339 -16.44 -57.71 -53.83
CA MET A 339 -16.99 -59.03 -54.23
C MET A 339 -17.82 -59.62 -53.10
N GLU A 340 -18.93 -60.26 -53.42
CA GLU A 340 -19.76 -61.03 -52.49
C GLU A 340 -18.92 -61.95 -51.59
N GLY A 341 -19.25 -62.00 -50.28
CA GLY A 341 -18.53 -62.73 -49.25
C GLY A 341 -17.36 -62.00 -48.59
N ASN A 342 -16.86 -60.92 -49.18
CA ASN A 342 -15.75 -60.14 -48.60
C ASN A 342 -16.24 -59.09 -47.61
N PRO A 343 -15.51 -58.82 -46.54
CA PRO A 343 -15.84 -57.74 -45.64
C PRO A 343 -15.54 -56.38 -46.26
N VAL A 344 -16.38 -55.34 -45.91
CA VAL A 344 -16.13 -53.97 -46.23
C VAL A 344 -16.24 -53.11 -44.96
N THR A 345 -15.31 -52.21 -44.83
CA THR A 345 -15.35 -51.19 -43.76
C THR A 345 -15.58 -49.79 -44.36
N LEU A 346 -16.66 -49.16 -43.96
CA LEU A 346 -16.90 -47.75 -44.28
C LEU A 346 -16.44 -46.89 -43.09
N SER A 347 -15.51 -45.97 -43.31
CA SER A 347 -14.93 -45.09 -42.28
C SER A 347 -15.34 -43.65 -42.53
N CYS A 348 -15.81 -43.00 -41.50
CA CYS A 348 -16.21 -41.57 -41.50
C CYS A 348 -15.27 -40.77 -40.63
N SER A 349 -14.82 -39.63 -41.12
CA SER A 349 -13.99 -38.68 -40.38
C SER A 349 -14.51 -37.27 -40.55
N SER A 350 -14.33 -36.43 -39.55
CA SER A 350 -14.74 -35.04 -39.55
C SER A 350 -13.83 -34.23 -38.64
N ASP A 351 -13.57 -33.01 -39.02
CA ASP A 351 -12.88 -32.02 -38.21
C ASP A 351 -13.89 -31.19 -37.40
N ALA A 352 -13.79 -31.21 -36.07
CA ALA A 352 -14.74 -30.57 -35.17
C ALA A 352 -14.20 -30.38 -33.74
N ASN A 353 -14.68 -29.38 -33.05
CA ASN A 353 -14.45 -29.16 -31.63
C ASN A 353 -15.74 -28.71 -30.91
N PRO A 354 -16.25 -29.46 -29.96
CA PRO A 354 -15.78 -30.78 -29.49
C PRO A 354 -15.94 -31.90 -30.54
N ALA A 355 -15.28 -33.04 -30.25
CA ALA A 355 -15.37 -34.22 -31.09
C ALA A 355 -16.81 -34.60 -31.39
N VAL A 356 -17.02 -35.22 -32.58
CA VAL A 356 -18.34 -35.58 -33.09
C VAL A 356 -18.79 -36.98 -32.67
N ASN A 357 -20.09 -37.16 -32.63
CA ASN A 357 -20.73 -38.46 -32.70
C ASN A 357 -21.06 -38.76 -34.15
N TYR A 358 -20.79 -40.01 -34.60
CA TYR A 358 -21.14 -40.46 -35.94
C TYR A 358 -22.35 -41.36 -35.89
N THR A 359 -23.27 -41.17 -36.90
CA THR A 359 -24.44 -42.02 -37.11
C THR A 359 -24.53 -42.41 -38.58
N TRP A 360 -24.71 -43.70 -38.85
CA TRP A 360 -24.79 -44.29 -40.18
C TRP A 360 -26.23 -44.50 -40.57
N TYR A 361 -26.55 -44.21 -41.85
CA TYR A 361 -27.83 -44.44 -42.50
C TYR A 361 -27.59 -45.11 -43.85
N ARG A 362 -28.58 -45.86 -44.30
CA ARG A 362 -28.66 -46.45 -45.64
C ARG A 362 -29.91 -45.97 -46.34
N ASP A 363 -29.77 -45.60 -47.64
CA ASP A 363 -30.90 -45.13 -48.47
C ASP A 363 -31.72 -46.29 -49.01
N THR A 364 -32.48 -46.97 -48.12
CA THR A 364 -33.34 -48.08 -48.47
C THR A 364 -34.79 -47.75 -48.26
N GLU A 365 -35.12 -46.86 -47.30
CA GLU A 365 -36.48 -46.50 -46.92
C GLU A 365 -36.53 -45.06 -46.39
N ARG A 366 -37.69 -44.40 -46.49
CA ARG A 366 -37.92 -43.09 -45.88
C ARG A 366 -39.08 -43.16 -44.87
N PRO A 367 -38.87 -42.71 -43.64
CA PRO A 367 -37.72 -41.97 -43.10
C PRO A 367 -36.50 -42.87 -42.92
N LEU A 368 -35.27 -42.28 -43.04
CA LEU A 368 -34.00 -42.97 -42.86
C LEU A 368 -33.86 -43.42 -41.40
N ASN A 369 -33.73 -44.75 -41.20
CA ASN A 369 -33.47 -45.33 -39.90
C ASN A 369 -31.96 -45.43 -39.65
N PRO A 370 -31.44 -45.12 -38.43
CA PRO A 370 -30.02 -45.32 -38.16
C PRO A 370 -29.64 -46.80 -38.19
N VAL A 371 -28.56 -47.07 -38.89
CA VAL A 371 -28.00 -48.44 -39.03
C VAL A 371 -27.04 -48.74 -37.90
N GLN A 372 -26.17 -47.81 -37.57
CA GLN A 372 -25.11 -47.96 -36.56
C GLN A 372 -24.60 -46.58 -36.11
N THR A 373 -23.94 -46.55 -34.95
CA THR A 373 -23.21 -45.38 -34.43
C THR A 373 -21.73 -45.69 -34.35
N GLY A 374 -20.88 -44.64 -34.41
CA GLY A 374 -19.44 -44.75 -34.35
C GLY A 374 -18.74 -44.43 -35.67
N PRO A 375 -17.41 -44.28 -35.69
CA PRO A 375 -16.67 -43.80 -36.84
C PRO A 375 -16.62 -44.81 -37.97
N ASN A 376 -16.80 -46.13 -37.72
CA ASN A 376 -16.71 -47.20 -38.70
C ASN A 376 -18.00 -48.02 -38.72
N LEU A 377 -18.47 -48.35 -39.96
CA LEU A 377 -19.49 -49.33 -40.22
C LEU A 377 -18.84 -50.51 -40.93
N ILE A 378 -18.90 -51.70 -40.31
CA ILE A 378 -18.29 -52.93 -40.84
C ILE A 378 -19.38 -53.92 -41.28
N ILE A 379 -19.33 -54.34 -42.54
CA ILE A 379 -20.20 -55.39 -43.10
C ILE A 379 -19.29 -56.63 -43.37
N TYR A 380 -19.42 -57.65 -42.51
CA TYR A 380 -18.48 -58.81 -42.54
C TYR A 380 -18.68 -59.77 -43.68
N ASN A 381 -19.90 -59.96 -44.14
CA ASN A 381 -20.26 -60.84 -45.19
C ASN A 381 -21.16 -60.12 -46.19
N THR A 382 -20.56 -59.50 -47.19
CA THR A 382 -21.28 -58.74 -48.19
C THR A 382 -22.03 -59.61 -49.17
N ASP A 383 -23.22 -59.21 -49.58
CA ASP A 383 -23.99 -59.70 -50.65
C ASP A 383 -24.56 -58.59 -51.53
N PRO A 384 -25.08 -58.87 -52.75
CA PRO A 384 -25.60 -57.82 -53.63
C PRO A 384 -26.69 -56.95 -53.00
N THR A 385 -27.42 -57.46 -51.97
CA THR A 385 -28.44 -56.65 -51.24
C THR A 385 -27.81 -55.55 -50.39
N HIS A 386 -26.54 -55.65 -50.06
CA HIS A 386 -25.78 -54.59 -49.34
C HIS A 386 -25.37 -53.44 -50.28
N SER A 387 -25.53 -53.56 -51.59
CA SER A 387 -25.30 -52.46 -52.52
C SER A 387 -26.24 -51.31 -52.26
N GLY A 388 -25.77 -50.06 -52.33
CA GLY A 388 -26.56 -48.90 -52.14
C GLY A 388 -25.77 -47.73 -51.56
N ARG A 389 -26.46 -46.58 -51.37
CA ARG A 389 -25.83 -45.41 -50.85
C ARG A 389 -25.86 -45.41 -49.30
N TYR A 390 -24.73 -45.27 -48.70
CA TYR A 390 -24.54 -45.11 -47.28
C TYR A 390 -24.21 -43.67 -46.95
N TYR A 391 -24.76 -43.13 -45.85
CA TYR A 391 -24.53 -41.79 -45.34
C TYR A 391 -23.96 -41.88 -43.95
N CYS A 392 -22.96 -41.03 -43.67
CA CYS A 392 -22.45 -40.79 -42.36
C CYS A 392 -22.83 -39.34 -41.94
N THR A 393 -23.46 -39.20 -40.81
CA THR A 393 -23.71 -37.88 -40.17
C THR A 393 -22.75 -37.69 -39.01
N ALA A 394 -21.94 -36.67 -39.05
CA ALA A 394 -21.11 -36.22 -37.98
C ALA A 394 -21.83 -35.08 -37.23
N GLU A 395 -21.97 -35.19 -35.92
CA GLU A 395 -22.74 -34.23 -35.10
C GLU A 395 -22.00 -33.88 -33.81
N ASN A 396 -21.97 -32.60 -33.47
CA ASN A 396 -21.61 -32.13 -32.16
C ASN A 396 -22.67 -31.04 -31.71
N LYS A 397 -22.49 -30.47 -30.53
CA LYS A 397 -23.44 -29.45 -29.98
C LYS A 397 -23.53 -28.17 -30.82
N HIS A 398 -22.66 -27.98 -31.81
CA HIS A 398 -22.62 -26.76 -32.65
C HIS A 398 -23.20 -26.99 -34.04
N GLY A 399 -23.40 -28.23 -34.45
CA GLY A 399 -24.03 -28.51 -35.73
C GLY A 399 -23.79 -29.93 -36.23
N THR A 400 -24.19 -30.16 -37.49
CA THR A 400 -24.13 -31.44 -38.17
C THR A 400 -23.56 -31.29 -39.59
N GLN A 401 -22.82 -32.28 -40.05
CA GLN A 401 -22.39 -32.39 -41.46
C GLN A 401 -22.45 -33.86 -41.94
N ASN A 402 -22.82 -34.03 -43.19
CA ASN A 402 -23.02 -35.35 -43.80
C ASN A 402 -22.02 -35.63 -44.91
N SER A 403 -21.70 -36.91 -45.08
CA SER A 403 -20.97 -37.43 -46.26
C SER A 403 -21.63 -38.73 -46.73
N SER A 404 -21.44 -39.08 -47.99
CA SER A 404 -22.02 -40.35 -48.54
C SER A 404 -21.06 -41.07 -49.46
N VAL A 405 -21.22 -42.38 -49.53
CA VAL A 405 -20.52 -43.26 -50.48
C VAL A 405 -21.52 -44.25 -51.12
N LEU A 406 -21.28 -44.60 -52.37
CA LEU A 406 -22.00 -45.68 -53.04
C LEU A 406 -21.21 -46.94 -52.87
N LEU A 407 -21.78 -47.93 -52.21
CA LEU A 407 -21.24 -49.28 -52.10
C LEU A 407 -21.83 -50.15 -53.26
N ASP A 408 -20.97 -50.79 -54.06
CA ASP A 408 -21.35 -51.69 -55.12
C ASP A 408 -20.75 -53.07 -54.84
N VAL A 409 -21.60 -54.08 -54.56
CA VAL A 409 -21.20 -55.44 -54.27
C VAL A 409 -21.56 -56.32 -55.45
N GLN A 410 -20.55 -56.91 -56.06
CA GLN A 410 -20.70 -57.77 -57.21
C GLN A 410 -20.79 -59.24 -56.80
N PRO A 411 -21.71 -60.02 -57.42
CA PRO A 411 -21.84 -61.47 -57.17
C PRO A 411 -20.57 -62.24 -57.66
N THR A 412 -20.17 -63.29 -56.93
CA THR A 412 -19.03 -64.13 -57.24
C THR A 412 -19.29 -65.11 -58.37
N HIS A 413 -20.58 -65.26 -58.78
CA HIS A 413 -20.92 -66.20 -59.86
C HIS A 413 -20.92 -65.49 -61.21
N PHE A 414 -19.81 -65.64 -61.97
CA PHE A 414 -19.82 -65.48 -63.40
C PHE A 414 -20.39 -66.85 -63.97
N CYS A 415 -21.65 -66.86 -64.36
CA CYS A 415 -22.13 -67.89 -65.25
C CYS A 415 -21.42 -67.79 -66.60
N LEU A 416 -20.38 -68.60 -66.77
CA LEU A 416 -19.90 -68.87 -68.10
C LEU A 416 -21.03 -69.60 -68.88
N ARG A 417 -21.70 -68.87 -69.79
CA ARG A 417 -22.54 -69.60 -70.80
C ARG A 417 -21.63 -70.54 -71.59
N PRO A 418 -21.99 -71.84 -71.76
CA PRO A 418 -21.32 -72.68 -72.66
C PRO A 418 -21.46 -72.10 -74.07
N ALA A 419 -20.36 -72.09 -74.84
CA ALA A 419 -20.39 -71.80 -76.26
C ALA A 419 -21.11 -72.97 -76.92
N ASP A 420 -22.33 -72.65 -77.43
CA ASP A 420 -22.99 -73.57 -78.31
C ASP A 420 -22.18 -73.73 -79.60
N ASN A 421 -21.81 -75.03 -79.97
CA ASN A 421 -21.23 -75.43 -81.19
C ASN A 421 -22.23 -75.38 -82.36
#